data_e231ba625c1700a659ca9c6901290cf5
#
_entry.id   e231ba625c1700a659ca9c6901290cf5
#
_cell.length_a   1.000
_cell.length_b   1.000
_cell.length_c   1.000
_cell.angle_alpha   90.00
_cell.angle_beta   90.00
_cell.angle_gamma   90.00
#
_symmetry.space_group_name_H-M   'P 1'
#
loop_
_entity.id
_entity.type
_entity.pdbx_description
1 polymer ?
#
loop_
_entity_poly.entity_id
_entity_poly.type
_entity_poly.pdbx_seq_one_letter_code
_entity_poly.pdbx_strand_id
1 'polypeptide(L)'
;MAHRTARLNEYGRLLLATRVIAEGWTVPTAARAQGVSRATGYKWVRRYRTEGLPGLADRSSRPNRMPRQTSPATTERILQARAELRWGADRLGPLLGVPVSTVAAVLRRTRTPRLADLDRPTGIPVRRYEMCHPGALVHQDHKKLGRIPYGGGHRALGRAIAPHSHQGRLGYDHFEVIVDDRSRRAVVVQVADESAASAAAALKQALASFALDGIAVERVLTDNGWAYRSHAYRAVLGDRRHSRTRPYRPQTNGKAERFIGTLVREWAYARPYRTNAERLAALPAFVDFYNQRRPHTALGGLSPADVVNNLRADHN
;
A
#
# COMPACT_ATOMS: atom_id res chain seq x y z
N MET A 1 -19.32 -15.38 -16.55
CA MET A 1 -20.68 -14.99 -16.99
C MET A 1 -20.54 -14.21 -18.30
N ALA A 2 -21.36 -14.51 -19.30
CA ALA A 2 -21.36 -13.74 -20.54
C ALA A 2 -21.76 -12.30 -20.26
N HIS A 3 -21.06 -11.33 -20.87
CA HIS A 3 -21.37 -9.93 -20.70
C HIS A 3 -22.83 -9.66 -21.13
N ARG A 4 -23.56 -8.80 -20.42
CA ARG A 4 -24.98 -8.49 -20.67
C ARG A 4 -25.25 -8.05 -22.12
N THR A 5 -24.26 -7.48 -22.80
CA THR A 5 -24.32 -7.05 -24.21
C THR A 5 -23.75 -8.07 -25.20
N ALA A 6 -23.35 -9.27 -24.75
CA ALA A 6 -22.88 -10.30 -25.68
C ALA A 6 -24.02 -10.76 -26.61
N ARG A 7 -23.69 -10.96 -27.89
CA ARG A 7 -24.67 -11.43 -28.91
C ARG A 7 -25.44 -12.68 -28.48
N LEU A 8 -24.84 -13.55 -27.67
CA LEU A 8 -25.43 -14.77 -27.18
C LEU A 8 -25.34 -14.84 -25.64
N ASN A 9 -25.95 -13.88 -24.96
CA ASN A 9 -26.23 -13.95 -23.52
C ASN A 9 -27.32 -15.00 -23.23
N GLU A 10 -27.70 -15.23 -21.99
CA GLU A 10 -28.71 -16.23 -21.61
C GLU A 10 -30.04 -16.02 -22.33
N TYR A 11 -30.48 -14.76 -22.49
CA TYR A 11 -31.68 -14.42 -23.23
C TYR A 11 -31.55 -14.77 -24.71
N GLY A 12 -30.46 -14.44 -25.37
CA GLY A 12 -30.20 -14.81 -26.76
C GLY A 12 -30.17 -16.33 -27.00
N ARG A 13 -29.68 -17.09 -26.02
CA ARG A 13 -29.67 -18.56 -26.03
C ARG A 13 -31.08 -19.14 -25.90
N LEU A 14 -31.88 -18.55 -25.00
CA LEU A 14 -33.28 -18.91 -24.84
C LEU A 14 -34.08 -18.62 -26.14
N LEU A 15 -33.95 -17.44 -26.69
CA LEU A 15 -34.63 -17.06 -27.94
C LEU A 15 -34.27 -18.02 -29.09
N LEU A 16 -33.00 -18.38 -29.23
CA LEU A 16 -32.55 -19.37 -30.20
C LEU A 16 -33.22 -20.72 -29.99
N ALA A 17 -33.25 -21.20 -28.73
CA ALA A 17 -33.86 -22.49 -28.39
C ALA A 17 -35.39 -22.49 -28.61
N THR A 18 -36.08 -21.40 -28.23
CA THR A 18 -37.54 -21.23 -28.41
C THR A 18 -37.93 -21.26 -29.87
N ARG A 19 -37.20 -20.51 -30.72
CA ARG A 19 -37.44 -20.52 -32.18
C ARG A 19 -37.38 -21.90 -32.80
N VAL A 20 -36.43 -22.75 -32.33
CA VAL A 20 -36.31 -24.14 -32.85
C VAL A 20 -37.37 -25.03 -32.28
N ILE A 21 -37.67 -24.95 -30.99
CA ILE A 21 -38.48 -25.95 -30.27
C ILE A 21 -39.99 -25.61 -30.36
N ALA A 22 -40.35 -24.35 -30.19
CA ALA A 22 -41.73 -23.90 -30.17
C ALA A 22 -42.22 -23.36 -31.53
N GLU A 23 -41.32 -22.65 -32.26
CA GLU A 23 -41.70 -22.00 -33.52
C GLU A 23 -41.32 -22.85 -34.75
N GLY A 24 -40.73 -24.04 -34.59
CA GLY A 24 -40.42 -24.95 -35.67
C GLY A 24 -39.29 -24.54 -36.62
N TRP A 25 -38.46 -23.57 -36.26
CA TRP A 25 -37.34 -23.12 -37.10
C TRP A 25 -36.27 -24.22 -37.20
N THR A 26 -35.56 -24.27 -38.33
CA THR A 26 -34.37 -25.10 -38.38
C THR A 26 -33.23 -24.47 -37.55
N VAL A 27 -32.39 -25.34 -36.93
CA VAL A 27 -31.24 -24.84 -36.13
C VAL A 27 -30.31 -23.94 -36.92
N PRO A 28 -29.98 -24.23 -38.21
CA PRO A 28 -29.19 -23.31 -39.04
C PRO A 28 -29.83 -21.93 -39.24
N THR A 29 -31.14 -21.87 -39.43
CA THR A 29 -31.88 -20.60 -39.62
C THR A 29 -31.88 -19.78 -38.34
N ALA A 30 -32.15 -20.39 -37.18
CA ALA A 30 -32.15 -19.75 -35.88
C ALA A 30 -30.73 -19.26 -35.50
N ALA A 31 -29.71 -20.05 -35.79
CA ALA A 31 -28.30 -19.68 -35.54
C ALA A 31 -27.87 -18.47 -36.38
N ARG A 32 -28.26 -18.44 -37.68
CA ARG A 32 -27.97 -17.33 -38.57
C ARG A 32 -28.66 -16.05 -38.09
N ALA A 33 -29.91 -16.14 -37.66
CA ALA A 33 -30.65 -15.00 -37.12
C ALA A 33 -30.03 -14.40 -35.82
N GLN A 34 -29.34 -15.24 -35.05
CA GLN A 34 -28.60 -14.83 -33.86
C GLN A 34 -27.12 -14.46 -34.15
N GLY A 35 -26.67 -14.55 -35.41
CA GLY A 35 -25.30 -14.24 -35.81
C GLY A 35 -24.28 -15.18 -35.24
N VAL A 36 -24.63 -16.47 -35.03
CA VAL A 36 -23.71 -17.49 -34.47
C VAL A 36 -23.57 -18.69 -35.42
N SER A 37 -22.55 -19.51 -35.20
CA SER A 37 -22.32 -20.71 -36.01
C SER A 37 -23.40 -21.78 -35.80
N ARG A 38 -23.63 -22.62 -36.81
CA ARG A 38 -24.52 -23.79 -36.69
C ARG A 38 -24.19 -24.68 -35.52
N ALA A 39 -22.90 -24.96 -35.28
CA ALA A 39 -22.43 -25.76 -34.17
C ALA A 39 -22.83 -25.15 -32.82
N THR A 40 -22.75 -23.83 -32.69
CA THR A 40 -23.21 -23.11 -31.50
C THR A 40 -24.72 -23.23 -31.32
N GLY A 41 -25.49 -23.13 -32.41
CA GLY A 41 -26.94 -23.36 -32.38
C GLY A 41 -27.29 -24.74 -31.88
N TYR A 42 -26.73 -25.79 -32.48
CA TYR A 42 -26.94 -27.17 -32.02
C TYR A 42 -26.56 -27.38 -30.57
N LYS A 43 -25.46 -26.82 -30.10
CA LYS A 43 -25.01 -26.88 -28.71
C LYS A 43 -26.08 -26.36 -27.74
N TRP A 44 -26.62 -25.17 -27.99
CA TRP A 44 -27.57 -24.55 -27.08
C TRP A 44 -28.96 -25.19 -27.14
N VAL A 45 -29.43 -25.58 -28.31
CA VAL A 45 -30.70 -26.33 -28.46
C VAL A 45 -30.60 -27.67 -27.74
N ARG A 46 -29.50 -28.42 -27.87
CA ARG A 46 -29.30 -29.67 -27.17
C ARG A 46 -29.31 -29.48 -25.65
N ARG A 47 -28.59 -28.46 -25.13
CA ARG A 47 -28.56 -28.18 -23.69
C ARG A 47 -29.93 -27.80 -23.13
N TYR A 48 -30.68 -27.02 -23.88
CA TYR A 48 -32.03 -26.62 -23.48
C TYR A 48 -32.99 -27.82 -23.48
N ARG A 49 -32.89 -28.74 -24.45
CA ARG A 49 -33.68 -29.96 -24.48
C ARG A 49 -33.39 -30.90 -23.33
N THR A 50 -32.13 -30.99 -22.91
CA THR A 50 -31.69 -31.90 -21.87
C THR A 50 -31.88 -31.37 -20.46
N GLU A 51 -31.70 -30.06 -20.25
CA GLU A 51 -31.55 -29.44 -18.94
C GLU A 51 -32.51 -28.27 -18.68
N GLY A 52 -33.28 -27.88 -19.69
CA GLY A 52 -34.14 -26.69 -19.61
C GLY A 52 -33.36 -25.37 -19.51
N LEU A 53 -33.95 -24.38 -18.83
CA LEU A 53 -33.32 -23.06 -18.61
C LEU A 53 -31.93 -23.12 -17.96
N PRO A 54 -31.67 -23.98 -16.93
CA PRO A 54 -30.35 -24.14 -16.36
C PRO A 54 -29.25 -24.51 -17.36
N GLY A 55 -29.61 -25.25 -18.44
CA GLY A 55 -28.68 -25.61 -19.51
C GLY A 55 -28.14 -24.43 -20.33
N LEU A 56 -28.80 -23.28 -20.25
CA LEU A 56 -28.39 -22.06 -20.96
C LEU A 56 -27.38 -21.21 -20.20
N ALA A 57 -27.14 -21.50 -18.94
CA ALA A 57 -26.12 -20.80 -18.14
C ALA A 57 -24.70 -21.13 -18.59
N ASP A 58 -23.78 -20.18 -18.32
CA ASP A 58 -22.36 -20.38 -18.60
C ASP A 58 -21.80 -21.48 -17.69
N ARG A 59 -21.03 -22.38 -18.29
CA ARG A 59 -20.27 -23.40 -17.57
C ARG A 59 -18.80 -23.04 -17.54
N SER A 60 -18.11 -23.47 -16.49
CA SER A 60 -16.67 -23.37 -16.41
C SER A 60 -16.01 -24.04 -17.61
N SER A 61 -15.08 -23.32 -18.24
CA SER A 61 -14.22 -23.87 -19.31
C SER A 61 -13.04 -24.67 -18.75
N ARG A 62 -12.93 -24.81 -17.42
CA ARG A 62 -11.85 -25.52 -16.77
C ARG A 62 -11.91 -27.01 -17.15
N PRO A 63 -10.81 -27.62 -17.61
CA PRO A 63 -10.77 -29.06 -17.92
C PRO A 63 -11.12 -29.89 -16.68
N ASN A 64 -11.89 -30.96 -16.89
CA ASN A 64 -12.24 -31.94 -15.84
C ASN A 64 -10.99 -32.70 -15.36
N ARG A 65 -10.03 -32.93 -16.24
CA ARG A 65 -8.76 -33.57 -15.91
C ARG A 65 -7.60 -32.56 -16.09
N MET A 66 -6.75 -32.47 -15.12
CA MET A 66 -5.56 -31.62 -15.13
C MET A 66 -4.33 -32.47 -14.72
N PRO A 67 -3.77 -33.28 -15.62
CA PRO A 67 -2.69 -34.23 -15.31
C PRO A 67 -1.43 -33.54 -14.74
N ARG A 68 -1.19 -32.27 -15.11
CA ARG A 68 -0.03 -31.47 -14.67
C ARG A 68 -0.34 -30.62 -13.42
N GLN A 69 -1.47 -30.81 -12.77
CA GLN A 69 -1.78 -30.10 -11.54
C GLN A 69 -0.84 -30.59 -10.43
N THR A 70 -0.27 -29.63 -9.68
CA THR A 70 0.52 -29.94 -8.47
C THR A 70 -0.34 -30.78 -7.52
N SER A 71 0.20 -31.90 -7.04
CA SER A 71 -0.51 -32.80 -6.15
C SER A 71 -0.90 -32.13 -4.82
N PRO A 72 -1.97 -32.59 -4.18
CA PRO A 72 -2.33 -32.09 -2.85
C PRO A 72 -1.18 -32.22 -1.84
N ALA A 73 -0.49 -33.36 -1.83
CA ALA A 73 0.64 -33.60 -0.94
C ALA A 73 1.80 -32.61 -1.16
N THR A 74 2.15 -32.32 -2.42
CA THR A 74 3.17 -31.30 -2.73
C THR A 74 2.69 -29.90 -2.33
N THR A 75 1.42 -29.60 -2.51
CA THR A 75 0.83 -28.31 -2.10
C THR A 75 0.96 -28.14 -0.59
N GLU A 76 0.61 -29.16 0.19
CA GLU A 76 0.68 -29.13 1.64
C GLU A 76 2.12 -28.98 2.15
N ARG A 77 3.08 -29.74 1.60
CA ARG A 77 4.50 -29.57 1.90
C ARG A 77 5.00 -28.15 1.68
N ILE A 78 4.56 -27.51 0.59
CA ILE A 78 4.92 -26.10 0.30
C ILE A 78 4.32 -25.17 1.34
N LEU A 79 3.06 -25.34 1.72
CA LEU A 79 2.38 -24.48 2.69
C LEU A 79 2.98 -24.65 4.09
N GLN A 80 3.27 -25.88 4.49
CA GLN A 80 3.92 -26.16 5.77
C GLN A 80 5.31 -25.52 5.84
N ALA A 81 6.16 -25.77 4.86
CA ALA A 81 7.50 -25.16 4.81
C ALA A 81 7.43 -23.60 4.77
N ARG A 82 6.41 -23.06 4.08
CA ARG A 82 6.16 -21.61 4.06
C ARG A 82 5.80 -21.07 5.44
N ALA A 83 4.96 -21.76 6.19
CA ALA A 83 4.54 -21.36 7.54
C ALA A 83 5.69 -21.42 8.54
N GLU A 84 6.46 -22.50 8.51
CA GLU A 84 7.57 -22.75 9.43
C GLU A 84 8.77 -21.81 9.15
N LEU A 85 9.24 -21.79 7.90
CA LEU A 85 10.49 -21.09 7.54
C LEU A 85 10.28 -19.62 7.17
N ARG A 86 9.05 -19.23 6.80
CA ARG A 86 8.73 -17.87 6.29
C ARG A 86 9.62 -17.46 5.12
N TRP A 87 9.89 -18.39 4.21
CA TRP A 87 10.71 -18.16 3.01
C TRP A 87 9.86 -17.91 1.77
N GLY A 88 10.44 -17.20 0.80
CA GLY A 88 9.88 -17.02 -0.53
C GLY A 88 10.05 -18.24 -1.42
N ALA A 89 9.39 -18.20 -2.60
CA ALA A 89 9.44 -19.29 -3.56
C ALA A 89 10.87 -19.64 -4.00
N ASP A 90 11.76 -18.63 -4.14
CA ASP A 90 13.15 -18.80 -4.56
C ASP A 90 13.97 -19.69 -3.62
N ARG A 91 13.64 -19.69 -2.31
CA ARG A 91 14.30 -20.52 -1.31
C ARG A 91 13.57 -21.83 -1.08
N LEU A 92 12.24 -21.82 -1.12
CA LEU A 92 11.42 -23.03 -0.91
C LEU A 92 11.53 -23.99 -2.08
N GLY A 93 11.66 -23.48 -3.31
CA GLY A 93 11.77 -24.34 -4.52
C GLY A 93 12.93 -25.33 -4.42
N PRO A 94 14.18 -24.85 -4.31
CA PRO A 94 15.35 -25.73 -4.15
C PRO A 94 15.27 -26.63 -2.92
N LEU A 95 14.80 -26.10 -1.78
CA LEU A 95 14.66 -26.91 -0.54
C LEU A 95 13.74 -28.11 -0.71
N LEU A 96 12.63 -27.93 -1.42
CA LEU A 96 11.60 -28.96 -1.57
C LEU A 96 11.76 -29.79 -2.87
N GLY A 97 12.76 -29.49 -3.70
CA GLY A 97 12.93 -30.11 -5.02
C GLY A 97 11.77 -29.79 -5.99
N VAL A 98 11.17 -28.60 -5.86
CA VAL A 98 10.02 -28.16 -6.67
C VAL A 98 10.38 -26.91 -7.45
N PRO A 99 10.05 -26.77 -8.75
CA PRO A 99 10.32 -25.55 -9.51
C PRO A 99 9.79 -24.30 -8.81
N VAL A 100 10.58 -23.25 -8.76
CA VAL A 100 10.25 -21.96 -8.10
C VAL A 100 8.91 -21.43 -8.61
N SER A 101 8.67 -21.49 -9.92
CA SER A 101 7.40 -21.08 -10.55
C SER A 101 6.19 -21.87 -10.03
N THR A 102 6.37 -23.16 -9.77
CA THR A 102 5.32 -24.02 -9.20
C THR A 102 5.03 -23.62 -7.75
N VAL A 103 6.06 -23.39 -6.93
CA VAL A 103 5.89 -22.88 -5.56
C VAL A 103 5.16 -21.55 -5.57
N ALA A 104 5.59 -20.60 -6.41
CA ALA A 104 4.95 -19.29 -6.53
C ALA A 104 3.46 -19.42 -6.97
N ALA A 105 3.17 -20.33 -7.90
CA ALA A 105 1.81 -20.58 -8.37
C ALA A 105 0.93 -21.21 -7.28
N VAL A 106 1.46 -22.13 -6.47
CA VAL A 106 0.78 -22.71 -5.31
C VAL A 106 0.44 -21.63 -4.30
N LEU A 107 1.43 -20.85 -3.83
CA LEU A 107 1.24 -19.79 -2.84
C LEU A 107 0.20 -18.76 -3.30
N ARG A 108 0.17 -18.44 -4.59
CA ARG A 108 -0.82 -17.52 -5.18
C ARG A 108 -2.24 -18.12 -5.18
N ARG A 109 -2.38 -19.39 -5.62
CA ARG A 109 -3.69 -20.08 -5.66
C ARG A 109 -4.30 -20.26 -4.28
N THR A 110 -3.47 -20.52 -3.29
CA THR A 110 -3.90 -20.69 -1.88
C THR A 110 -4.06 -19.36 -1.17
N ARG A 111 -3.87 -18.22 -1.87
CA ARG A 111 -3.95 -16.86 -1.31
C ARG A 111 -3.04 -16.68 -0.09
N THR A 112 -1.92 -17.38 -0.06
CA THR A 112 -0.94 -17.25 1.02
C THR A 112 -0.37 -15.82 1.02
N PRO A 113 -0.39 -15.10 2.16
CA PRO A 113 0.09 -13.73 2.24
C PRO A 113 1.55 -13.61 1.80
N ARG A 114 1.91 -12.49 1.17
CA ARG A 114 3.30 -12.20 0.83
C ARG A 114 4.10 -11.97 2.11
N LEU A 115 5.40 -12.27 2.10
CA LEU A 115 6.26 -12.00 3.26
C LEU A 115 6.31 -10.54 3.65
N ALA A 116 6.21 -9.64 2.68
CA ALA A 116 6.16 -8.20 2.91
C ALA A 116 4.85 -7.73 3.59
N ASP A 117 3.82 -8.56 3.57
CA ASP A 117 2.52 -8.27 4.20
C ASP A 117 2.38 -8.96 5.57
N LEU A 118 3.43 -9.66 6.02
CA LEU A 118 3.47 -10.32 7.32
C LEU A 118 4.33 -9.53 8.32
N ASP A 119 3.88 -9.48 9.54
CA ASP A 119 4.70 -9.09 10.67
C ASP A 119 5.81 -10.15 10.90
N ARG A 120 7.06 -9.73 10.84
CA ARG A 120 8.20 -10.65 10.91
C ARG A 120 8.23 -11.50 12.19
N PRO A 121 8.08 -10.91 13.40
CA PRO A 121 8.10 -11.68 14.64
C PRO A 121 6.92 -12.65 14.76
N THR A 122 5.71 -12.21 14.48
CA THR A 122 4.50 -13.00 14.74
C THR A 122 4.03 -13.83 13.55
N GLY A 123 4.38 -13.46 12.31
CA GLY A 123 3.87 -14.06 11.08
C GLY A 123 2.41 -13.71 10.76
N ILE A 124 1.81 -12.82 11.54
CA ILE A 124 0.43 -12.39 11.34
C ILE A 124 0.37 -11.38 10.19
N PRO A 125 -0.63 -11.43 9.29
CA PRO A 125 -0.81 -10.43 8.27
C PRO A 125 -0.97 -9.03 8.87
N VAL A 126 -0.16 -8.09 8.38
CA VAL A 126 -0.26 -6.67 8.77
C VAL A 126 -1.52 -6.09 8.17
N ARG A 127 -2.45 -5.69 9.01
CA ARG A 127 -3.64 -4.96 8.55
C ARG A 127 -3.23 -3.54 8.20
N ARG A 128 -3.24 -3.23 6.91
CA ARG A 128 -3.12 -1.86 6.44
C ARG A 128 -4.46 -1.18 6.64
N TYR A 129 -4.47 -0.11 7.39
CA TYR A 129 -5.64 0.74 7.56
C TYR A 129 -5.40 2.10 6.89
N GLU A 130 -6.45 2.73 6.47
CA GLU A 130 -6.47 4.08 5.94
C GLU A 130 -7.69 4.79 6.50
N MET A 131 -7.49 6.01 7.00
CA MET A 131 -8.59 6.78 7.54
C MET A 131 -9.47 7.32 6.43
N CYS A 132 -10.74 7.59 6.75
CA CYS A 132 -11.75 8.01 5.78
C CYS A 132 -11.56 9.45 5.31
N HIS A 133 -11.04 10.33 6.16
CA HIS A 133 -10.82 11.75 5.85
C HIS A 133 -9.50 12.28 6.43
N PRO A 134 -8.95 13.39 5.89
CA PRO A 134 -7.81 14.08 6.45
C PRO A 134 -8.10 14.58 7.86
N GLY A 135 -7.12 14.46 8.75
CA GLY A 135 -7.24 14.87 10.16
C GLY A 135 -7.79 13.78 11.09
N ALA A 136 -8.50 12.75 10.58
CA ALA A 136 -8.96 11.65 11.42
C ALA A 136 -7.85 10.97 12.22
N LEU A 137 -6.64 10.96 11.67
CA LEU A 137 -5.42 10.50 12.33
C LEU A 137 -4.19 11.17 11.72
N VAL A 138 -3.34 11.74 12.56
CA VAL A 138 -1.98 12.13 12.17
C VAL A 138 -0.96 11.30 12.93
N HIS A 139 0.15 10.99 12.27
CA HIS A 139 1.27 10.25 12.83
C HIS A 139 2.39 11.21 13.16
N GLN A 140 2.93 11.16 14.38
CA GLN A 140 4.13 11.92 14.75
C GLN A 140 5.25 10.95 15.11
N ASP A 141 6.46 11.27 14.66
CA ASP A 141 7.67 10.50 14.92
C ASP A 141 8.89 11.40 14.93
N HIS A 142 9.91 10.98 15.68
CA HIS A 142 11.17 11.70 15.81
C HIS A 142 12.23 11.13 14.86
N LYS A 143 12.97 12.02 14.20
CA LYS A 143 14.10 11.65 13.36
C LYS A 143 15.33 12.48 13.65
N LYS A 144 16.43 11.82 14.00
CA LYS A 144 17.75 12.45 14.08
C LYS A 144 18.63 12.08 12.89
N LEU A 145 19.37 13.07 12.41
CA LEU A 145 20.31 12.93 11.31
C LEU A 145 21.68 13.46 11.73
N GLY A 146 22.73 12.68 11.51
CA GLY A 146 24.10 13.15 11.72
C GLY A 146 24.37 14.43 10.92
N ARG A 147 25.04 15.40 11.55
CA ARG A 147 25.46 16.63 10.89
C ARG A 147 26.53 16.37 9.85
N ILE A 148 26.54 17.16 8.80
CA ILE A 148 27.52 17.09 7.72
C ILE A 148 28.69 18.00 8.06
N PRO A 149 29.94 17.49 8.03
CA PRO A 149 31.12 18.32 8.25
C PRO A 149 31.27 19.35 7.13
N TYR A 150 32.00 20.42 7.43
CA TYR A 150 32.35 21.40 6.40
C TYR A 150 33.18 20.76 5.29
N GLY A 151 32.88 21.06 4.03
CA GLY A 151 33.46 20.43 2.85
C GLY A 151 32.76 19.13 2.44
N GLY A 152 31.85 18.61 3.25
CA GLY A 152 31.10 17.36 3.01
C GLY A 152 31.66 16.16 3.76
N GLY A 153 30.85 15.10 3.85
CA GLY A 153 31.24 13.82 4.43
C GLY A 153 31.74 12.83 3.37
N HIS A 154 31.87 11.58 3.73
CA HIS A 154 32.36 10.50 2.87
C HIS A 154 31.60 10.37 1.53
N ARG A 155 30.34 10.82 1.45
CA ARG A 155 29.54 10.81 0.21
C ARG A 155 29.97 11.90 -0.78
N ALA A 156 30.53 13.01 -0.29
CA ALA A 156 31.02 14.09 -1.13
C ALA A 156 32.50 13.94 -1.47
N LEU A 157 33.31 13.47 -0.52
CA LEU A 157 34.77 13.44 -0.61
C LEU A 157 35.36 12.04 -0.83
N GLY A 158 34.53 10.98 -0.71
CA GLY A 158 35.00 9.62 -0.66
C GLY A 158 35.51 9.23 0.73
N ARG A 159 35.62 7.93 1.01
CA ARG A 159 36.01 7.41 2.35
C ARG A 159 37.48 7.70 2.71
N ALA A 160 38.34 7.81 1.72
CA ALA A 160 39.77 8.02 1.91
C ALA A 160 40.11 9.46 2.34
N ILE A 161 39.31 10.45 1.90
CA ILE A 161 39.57 11.88 2.08
C ILE A 161 38.67 12.50 3.16
N ALA A 162 37.50 11.88 3.40
CA ALA A 162 36.56 12.41 4.36
C ALA A 162 37.18 12.50 5.77
N PRO A 163 36.97 13.61 6.49
CA PRO A 163 37.40 13.72 7.87
C PRO A 163 36.86 12.54 8.66
N HIS A 164 37.76 11.78 9.31
CA HIS A 164 37.30 10.73 10.21
C HIS A 164 36.48 11.36 11.34
N SER A 165 35.33 10.78 11.66
CA SER A 165 34.36 11.26 12.65
C SER A 165 34.91 11.43 14.06
N HIS A 166 36.20 11.13 14.28
CA HIS A 166 36.91 11.26 15.54
C HIS A 166 37.42 12.67 15.84
N GLN A 167 37.48 13.58 14.85
CA GLN A 167 37.88 14.98 15.06
C GLN A 167 36.68 15.87 15.37
N GLY A 168 36.07 15.68 16.53
CA GLY A 168 34.93 16.45 17.03
C GLY A 168 33.58 15.82 16.66
N ARG A 169 32.80 15.50 17.68
CA ARG A 169 31.43 15.00 17.51
C ARG A 169 30.58 16.15 16.94
N LEU A 170 30.29 16.11 15.65
CA LEU A 170 29.42 17.10 15.00
C LEU A 170 27.98 17.11 15.54
N GLY A 171 27.58 16.06 16.26
CA GLY A 171 26.24 15.91 16.80
C GLY A 171 25.20 15.57 15.73
N TYR A 172 23.95 15.85 16.09
CA TYR A 172 22.80 15.52 15.28
C TYR A 172 21.92 16.73 15.10
N ASP A 173 21.21 16.79 13.98
CA ASP A 173 20.00 17.59 13.81
C ASP A 173 18.79 16.74 14.13
N HIS A 174 17.84 17.33 14.81
CA HIS A 174 16.62 16.67 15.27
C HIS A 174 15.41 17.19 14.50
N PHE A 175 14.53 16.32 14.11
CA PHE A 175 13.32 16.63 13.35
C PHE A 175 12.12 15.89 13.94
N GLU A 176 11.06 16.62 14.16
CA GLU A 176 9.73 16.03 14.37
C GLU A 176 9.00 16.00 13.02
N VAL A 177 8.47 14.85 12.71
CA VAL A 177 7.77 14.57 11.45
C VAL A 177 6.32 14.26 11.78
N ILE A 178 5.40 15.02 11.23
CA ILE A 178 3.97 14.81 11.43
C ILE A 178 3.30 14.61 10.07
N VAL A 179 2.58 13.50 9.91
CA VAL A 179 1.98 13.10 8.62
C VAL A 179 0.52 12.72 8.80
N ASP A 180 -0.35 13.31 8.01
CA ASP A 180 -1.76 12.91 7.96
C ASP A 180 -1.94 11.52 7.33
N ASP A 181 -2.76 10.69 7.95
CA ASP A 181 -2.99 9.31 7.53
C ASP A 181 -3.65 9.21 6.16
N ARG A 182 -4.63 10.05 5.87
CA ARG A 182 -5.42 9.99 4.64
C ARG A 182 -4.72 10.68 3.47
N SER A 183 -4.44 11.96 3.62
CA SER A 183 -3.87 12.77 2.53
C SER A 183 -2.37 12.60 2.34
N ARG A 184 -1.65 12.05 3.31
CA ARG A 184 -0.17 12.04 3.38
C ARG A 184 0.46 13.43 3.51
N ARG A 185 -0.34 14.48 3.75
CA ARG A 185 0.16 15.83 4.02
C ARG A 185 1.15 15.78 5.18
N ALA A 186 2.35 16.28 4.96
CA ALA A 186 3.45 16.16 5.91
C ALA A 186 3.90 17.55 6.40
N VAL A 187 4.23 17.62 7.68
CA VAL A 187 4.91 18.74 8.32
C VAL A 187 6.20 18.22 8.92
N VAL A 188 7.29 18.93 8.70
CA VAL A 188 8.61 18.62 9.25
C VAL A 188 9.11 19.84 10.02
N VAL A 189 9.36 19.65 11.30
CA VAL A 189 9.84 20.70 12.18
C VAL A 189 11.25 20.35 12.66
N GLN A 190 12.22 21.22 12.38
CA GLN A 190 13.53 21.11 13.03
C GLN A 190 13.41 21.53 14.48
N VAL A 191 13.90 20.70 15.39
CA VAL A 191 13.85 20.92 16.84
C VAL A 191 15.26 20.84 17.43
N ALA A 192 15.41 21.34 18.66
CA ALA A 192 16.71 21.37 19.32
C ALA A 192 17.20 19.97 19.73
N ASP A 193 16.27 19.16 20.21
CA ASP A 193 16.55 17.86 20.84
C ASP A 193 15.33 16.93 20.82
N GLU A 194 15.42 15.78 21.49
CA GLU A 194 14.34 14.78 21.68
C GLU A 194 13.49 15.09 22.95
N SER A 195 13.48 16.34 23.44
CA SER A 195 12.74 16.70 24.66
C SER A 195 11.23 16.76 24.46
N ALA A 196 10.52 16.68 25.58
CA ALA A 196 9.07 16.87 25.62
C ALA A 196 8.64 18.25 25.11
N ALA A 197 9.43 19.29 25.40
CA ALA A 197 9.18 20.63 24.94
C ALA A 197 9.30 20.74 23.41
N SER A 198 10.34 20.12 22.85
CA SER A 198 10.57 20.03 21.40
C SER A 198 9.43 19.31 20.69
N ALA A 199 9.02 18.15 21.19
CA ALA A 199 7.92 17.38 20.62
C ALA A 199 6.58 18.12 20.69
N ALA A 200 6.29 18.78 21.82
CA ALA A 200 5.07 19.58 22.00
C ALA A 200 5.04 20.82 21.08
N ALA A 201 6.16 21.56 20.98
CA ALA A 201 6.26 22.71 20.10
C ALA A 201 6.06 22.33 18.63
N ALA A 202 6.65 21.21 18.21
CA ALA A 202 6.47 20.68 16.86
C ALA A 202 5.00 20.28 16.58
N LEU A 203 4.34 19.62 17.53
CA LEU A 203 2.92 19.31 17.39
C LEU A 203 2.09 20.59 17.25
N LYS A 204 2.33 21.60 18.09
CA LYS A 204 1.61 22.87 18.00
C LYS A 204 1.75 23.54 16.63
N GLN A 205 2.97 23.55 16.09
CA GLN A 205 3.24 24.10 14.77
C GLN A 205 2.55 23.27 13.66
N ALA A 206 2.58 21.95 13.76
CA ALA A 206 1.92 21.08 12.80
C ALA A 206 0.41 21.24 12.81
N LEU A 207 -0.22 21.33 13.99
CA LEU A 207 -1.66 21.57 14.11
C LEU A 207 -2.08 22.89 13.46
N ALA A 208 -1.29 23.95 13.67
CA ALA A 208 -1.52 25.22 12.99
C ALA A 208 -1.39 25.12 11.46
N SER A 209 -0.38 24.39 10.97
CA SER A 209 -0.19 24.15 9.54
C SER A 209 -1.35 23.36 8.93
N PHE A 210 -1.82 22.31 9.60
CA PHE A 210 -2.98 21.54 9.14
C PHE A 210 -4.27 22.37 9.13
N ALA A 211 -4.46 23.24 10.13
CA ALA A 211 -5.61 24.14 10.18
C ALA A 211 -5.65 25.12 9.00
N LEU A 212 -4.51 25.64 8.57
CA LEU A 212 -4.41 26.47 7.34
C LEU A 212 -4.85 25.71 6.09
N ASP A 213 -4.58 24.40 6.04
CA ASP A 213 -5.05 23.53 4.98
C ASP A 213 -6.51 23.07 5.19
N GLY A 214 -7.23 23.56 6.21
CA GLY A 214 -8.60 23.17 6.54
C GLY A 214 -8.70 21.74 7.10
N ILE A 215 -7.61 21.18 7.59
CA ILE A 215 -7.56 19.84 8.18
C ILE A 215 -7.74 19.96 9.69
N ALA A 216 -8.89 19.53 10.22
CA ALA A 216 -9.16 19.43 11.66
C ALA A 216 -8.59 18.10 12.19
N VAL A 217 -7.55 18.17 13.01
CA VAL A 217 -6.92 16.96 13.57
C VAL A 217 -7.70 16.46 14.76
N GLU A 218 -8.18 15.20 14.68
CA GLU A 218 -8.97 14.54 15.74
C GLU A 218 -8.11 13.64 16.63
N ARG A 219 -7.08 13.00 16.05
CA ARG A 219 -6.25 12.00 16.73
C ARG A 219 -4.80 12.11 16.32
N VAL A 220 -3.92 11.94 17.31
CA VAL A 220 -2.48 11.85 17.07
C VAL A 220 -1.98 10.48 17.49
N LEU A 221 -1.20 9.82 16.63
CA LEU A 221 -0.51 8.56 16.91
C LEU A 221 0.99 8.81 17.04
N THR A 222 1.56 8.35 18.13
CA THR A 222 3.00 8.38 18.38
C THR A 222 3.51 6.99 18.75
N ASP A 223 4.81 6.83 18.84
CA ASP A 223 5.40 5.72 19.58
C ASP A 223 5.20 5.87 21.10
N ASN A 224 5.87 5.03 21.90
CA ASN A 224 5.81 5.07 23.36
C ASN A 224 6.91 5.96 23.97
N GLY A 225 7.57 6.80 23.19
CA GLY A 225 8.63 7.71 23.63
C GLY A 225 8.18 8.56 24.84
N TRP A 226 9.08 8.80 25.78
CA TRP A 226 8.78 9.54 27.00
C TRP A 226 8.33 10.99 26.72
N ALA A 227 8.86 11.61 25.69
CA ALA A 227 8.51 12.97 25.27
C ALA A 227 7.01 13.12 25.00
N TYR A 228 6.41 12.14 24.30
CA TYR A 228 5.00 12.13 23.95
C TYR A 228 4.07 11.77 25.11
N ARG A 229 4.62 11.33 26.25
CA ARG A 229 3.86 11.00 27.47
C ARG A 229 3.80 12.13 28.47
N SER A 230 4.51 13.22 28.19
CA SER A 230 4.67 14.38 29.09
C SER A 230 3.39 15.20 29.23
N HIS A 231 3.31 15.96 30.32
CA HIS A 231 2.25 16.94 30.55
C HIS A 231 2.26 18.05 29.48
N ALA A 232 3.46 18.53 29.08
CA ALA A 232 3.60 19.54 28.05
C ALA A 232 3.01 19.09 26.71
N TYR A 233 3.27 17.84 26.31
CA TYR A 233 2.68 17.27 25.10
C TYR A 233 1.17 17.14 25.18
N ARG A 234 0.66 16.66 26.31
CA ARG A 234 -0.78 16.53 26.57
C ARG A 234 -1.50 17.89 26.54
N ALA A 235 -0.89 18.92 27.07
CA ALA A 235 -1.45 20.27 27.03
C ALA A 235 -1.65 20.78 25.59
N VAL A 236 -0.73 20.50 24.68
CA VAL A 236 -0.85 20.84 23.24
C VAL A 236 -1.89 19.96 22.54
N LEU A 237 -2.01 18.68 22.91
CA LEU A 237 -3.03 17.79 22.37
C LEU A 237 -4.45 18.32 22.64
N GLY A 238 -4.71 18.90 23.81
CA GLY A 238 -6.05 19.32 24.22
C GLY A 238 -7.03 18.14 24.22
N ASP A 239 -8.20 18.33 23.63
CA ASP A 239 -9.27 17.32 23.54
C ASP A 239 -9.03 16.23 22.46
N ARG A 240 -7.96 16.34 21.70
CA ARG A 240 -7.64 15.37 20.66
C ARG A 240 -7.26 14.02 21.25
N ARG A 241 -7.67 12.97 20.60
CA ARG A 241 -7.31 11.61 21.04
C ARG A 241 -5.81 11.35 20.85
N HIS A 242 -5.14 10.89 21.90
CA HIS A 242 -3.78 10.36 21.81
C HIS A 242 -3.80 8.84 21.69
N SER A 243 -3.27 8.32 20.59
CA SER A 243 -3.03 6.89 20.40
C SER A 243 -1.52 6.63 20.44
N ARG A 244 -1.14 5.49 20.98
CA ARG A 244 0.27 5.06 21.01
C ARG A 244 0.42 3.70 20.36
N THR A 245 1.55 3.45 19.72
CA THR A 245 1.86 2.14 19.18
C THR A 245 1.85 1.09 20.29
N ARG A 246 1.37 -0.11 20.00
CA ARG A 246 1.49 -1.22 20.95
C ARG A 246 2.97 -1.60 21.09
N PRO A 247 3.43 -1.99 22.30
CA PRO A 247 4.77 -2.52 22.47
C PRO A 247 5.06 -3.62 21.45
N TYR A 248 6.25 -3.61 20.87
CA TYR A 248 6.70 -4.55 19.84
C TYR A 248 5.87 -4.57 18.54
N ARG A 249 5.04 -3.55 18.28
CA ARG A 249 4.28 -3.39 17.02
C ARG A 249 4.52 -2.01 16.39
N PRO A 250 5.74 -1.70 15.96
CA PRO A 250 6.08 -0.41 15.34
C PRO A 250 5.28 -0.12 14.07
N GLN A 251 4.80 -1.16 13.39
CA GLN A 251 4.06 -1.06 12.12
C GLN A 251 2.81 -0.16 12.18
N THR A 252 2.29 0.12 13.37
CA THR A 252 1.18 1.07 13.54
C THR A 252 1.58 2.50 13.20
N ASN A 253 2.88 2.88 13.30
CA ASN A 253 3.40 4.19 12.87
C ASN A 253 3.99 4.18 11.44
N GLY A 254 3.67 3.17 10.66
CA GLY A 254 4.29 2.91 9.35
C GLY A 254 4.16 4.03 8.32
N LYS A 255 3.25 5.00 8.51
CA LYS A 255 3.12 6.16 7.61
C LYS A 255 4.16 7.22 7.90
N ALA A 256 4.43 7.53 9.17
CA ALA A 256 5.55 8.38 9.56
C ALA A 256 6.90 7.73 9.18
N GLU A 257 7.08 6.44 9.47
CA GLU A 257 8.29 5.69 9.07
C GLU A 257 8.51 5.71 7.55
N ARG A 258 7.44 5.53 6.77
CA ARG A 258 7.50 5.60 5.30
C ARG A 258 7.89 7.00 4.83
N PHE A 259 7.32 8.04 5.41
CA PHE A 259 7.67 9.41 5.08
C PHE A 259 9.11 9.72 5.48
N ILE A 260 9.56 9.32 6.67
CA ILE A 260 10.95 9.44 7.11
C ILE A 260 11.89 8.74 6.10
N GLY A 261 11.52 7.56 5.63
CA GLY A 261 12.27 6.88 4.57
C GLY A 261 12.35 7.69 3.28
N THR A 262 11.31 8.40 2.90
CA THR A 262 11.28 9.31 1.76
C THR A 262 12.12 10.57 2.02
N LEU A 263 11.94 11.20 3.17
CA LEU A 263 12.72 12.35 3.64
C LEU A 263 14.24 12.08 3.59
N VAL A 264 14.63 10.90 4.07
CA VAL A 264 16.03 10.47 4.08
C VAL A 264 16.58 10.28 2.67
N ARG A 265 15.85 9.62 1.79
CA ARG A 265 16.30 9.32 0.42
C ARG A 265 16.23 10.51 -0.53
N GLU A 266 15.14 11.28 -0.46
CA GLU A 266 14.82 12.30 -1.46
C GLU A 266 15.23 13.70 -1.03
N TRP A 267 15.60 13.89 0.24
CA TRP A 267 16.17 15.15 0.75
C TRP A 267 17.50 14.92 1.45
N ALA A 268 17.54 14.27 2.63
CA ALA A 268 18.72 14.31 3.50
C ALA A 268 19.98 13.72 2.84
N TYR A 269 19.81 12.76 1.94
CA TYR A 269 20.89 12.11 1.18
C TYR A 269 20.61 12.02 -0.33
N ALA A 270 19.74 12.89 -0.85
CA ALA A 270 19.42 12.94 -2.28
C ALA A 270 20.64 13.28 -3.12
N ARG A 271 21.53 14.09 -2.58
CA ARG A 271 22.79 14.50 -3.18
C ARG A 271 23.88 14.63 -2.10
N PRO A 272 25.17 14.65 -2.46
CA PRO A 272 26.26 14.91 -1.53
C PRO A 272 26.33 16.40 -1.21
N TYR A 273 25.68 16.82 -0.11
CA TYR A 273 25.78 18.19 0.40
C TYR A 273 27.19 18.48 0.94
N ARG A 274 27.69 19.69 0.70
CA ARG A 274 29.01 20.12 1.16
C ARG A 274 29.00 20.65 2.60
N THR A 275 27.84 21.12 3.06
CA THR A 275 27.68 21.60 4.44
C THR A 275 26.33 21.19 5.00
N ASN A 276 26.25 21.19 6.34
CA ASN A 276 24.98 20.95 7.01
C ASN A 276 23.96 22.06 6.75
N ALA A 277 24.43 23.32 6.66
CA ALA A 277 23.58 24.47 6.35
C ALA A 277 22.94 24.33 4.95
N GLU A 278 23.69 23.86 3.95
CA GLU A 278 23.15 23.59 2.60
C GLU A 278 22.04 22.53 2.64
N ARG A 279 22.23 21.45 3.41
CA ARG A 279 21.18 20.43 3.58
C ARG A 279 19.92 20.99 4.23
N LEU A 280 20.09 21.75 5.32
CA LEU A 280 18.97 22.34 6.04
C LEU A 280 18.22 23.37 5.19
N ALA A 281 18.94 24.21 4.44
CA ALA A 281 18.33 25.17 3.52
C ALA A 281 17.47 24.54 2.42
N ALA A 282 17.77 23.31 2.04
CA ALA A 282 16.98 22.57 1.03
C ALA A 282 15.71 21.91 1.60
N LEU A 283 15.52 21.86 2.93
CA LEU A 283 14.36 21.20 3.55
C LEU A 283 13.02 21.83 3.19
N PRO A 284 12.83 23.15 3.29
CA PRO A 284 11.53 23.78 2.98
C PRO A 284 11.07 23.49 1.55
N ALA A 285 11.96 23.61 0.58
CA ALA A 285 11.65 23.32 -0.83
C ALA A 285 11.29 21.87 -1.07
N PHE A 286 11.95 20.93 -0.36
CA PHE A 286 11.59 19.52 -0.43
C PHE A 286 10.20 19.25 0.16
N VAL A 287 9.88 19.80 1.33
CA VAL A 287 8.57 19.61 1.98
C VAL A 287 7.45 20.23 1.13
N ASP A 288 7.68 21.38 0.53
CA ASP A 288 6.76 21.99 -0.43
C ASP A 288 6.54 21.06 -1.64
N PHE A 289 7.62 20.63 -2.29
CA PHE A 289 7.53 19.70 -3.42
C PHE A 289 6.78 18.42 -3.04
N TYR A 290 7.08 17.84 -1.87
CA TYR A 290 6.43 16.62 -1.38
C TYR A 290 4.91 16.82 -1.25
N ASN A 291 4.49 17.93 -0.67
CA ASN A 291 3.09 18.20 -0.40
C ASN A 291 2.31 18.65 -1.64
N GLN A 292 2.92 19.49 -2.49
CA GLN A 292 2.20 20.13 -3.59
C GLN A 292 2.27 19.38 -4.91
N ARG A 293 3.37 18.66 -5.17
CA ARG A 293 3.65 18.16 -6.54
C ARG A 293 4.08 16.73 -6.62
N ARG A 294 4.57 16.12 -5.53
CA ARG A 294 5.08 14.76 -5.58
C ARG A 294 3.95 13.75 -5.77
N PRO A 295 3.95 12.92 -6.85
CA PRO A 295 2.93 11.88 -7.04
C PRO A 295 3.10 10.76 -6.01
N HIS A 296 1.99 10.29 -5.43
CA HIS A 296 1.97 9.20 -4.47
C HIS A 296 1.21 8.00 -5.01
N THR A 297 1.86 6.86 -5.14
CA THR A 297 1.23 5.61 -5.58
C THR A 297 0.03 5.22 -4.71
N ALA A 298 0.12 5.45 -3.39
CA ALA A 298 -0.97 5.18 -2.46
C ALA A 298 -2.17 6.13 -2.62
N LEU A 299 -1.99 7.25 -3.28
CA LEU A 299 -3.03 8.24 -3.58
C LEU A 299 -3.47 8.21 -5.06
N GLY A 300 -3.19 7.11 -5.77
CA GLY A 300 -3.54 6.99 -7.19
C GLY A 300 -2.74 7.92 -8.11
N GLY A 301 -1.57 8.39 -7.69
CA GLY A 301 -0.72 9.33 -8.43
C GLY A 301 -0.96 10.80 -8.08
N LEU A 302 -1.90 11.10 -7.20
CA LEU A 302 -2.15 12.46 -6.71
C LEU A 302 -1.09 12.92 -5.71
N SER A 303 -0.91 14.23 -5.58
CA SER A 303 -0.16 14.84 -4.49
C SER A 303 -1.01 14.92 -3.21
N PRO A 304 -0.39 15.11 -2.02
CA PRO A 304 -1.14 15.39 -0.79
C PRO A 304 -2.10 16.58 -0.92
N ALA A 305 -1.68 17.66 -1.56
CA ALA A 305 -2.50 18.84 -1.77
C ALA A 305 -3.72 18.55 -2.67
N ASP A 306 -3.56 17.77 -3.74
CA ASP A 306 -4.68 17.37 -4.60
C ASP A 306 -5.75 16.63 -3.80
N VAL A 307 -5.34 15.71 -2.91
CA VAL A 307 -6.28 14.96 -2.07
C VAL A 307 -7.02 15.87 -1.10
N VAL A 308 -6.34 16.84 -0.48
CA VAL A 308 -6.98 17.81 0.43
C VAL A 308 -7.97 18.69 -0.34
N ASN A 309 -7.60 19.17 -1.53
CA ASN A 309 -8.43 20.03 -2.35
C ASN A 309 -9.66 19.32 -2.94
N ASN A 310 -9.49 18.09 -3.43
CA ASN A 310 -10.58 17.29 -3.99
C ASN A 310 -11.65 16.99 -2.94
N LEU A 311 -11.25 16.66 -1.70
CA LEU A 311 -12.20 16.42 -0.62
C LEU A 311 -12.96 17.68 -0.19
N ARG A 312 -12.39 18.88 -0.39
CA ARG A 312 -13.12 20.15 -0.19
C ARG A 312 -14.15 20.40 -1.28
N ALA A 313 -13.84 20.02 -2.53
CA ALA A 313 -14.78 20.18 -3.64
C ALA A 313 -15.99 19.25 -3.52
N ASP A 314 -15.82 18.05 -2.96
CA ASP A 314 -16.90 17.07 -2.76
C ASP A 314 -17.86 17.45 -1.60
N HIS A 315 -17.52 18.47 -0.79
CA HIS A 315 -18.32 18.94 0.34
C HIS A 315 -18.98 20.33 0.13
N ASN A 316 -18.77 20.96 -1.04
CA ASN A 316 -19.45 22.16 -1.50
C ASN A 316 -20.49 21.81 -2.56
#